data_e6913ba3bf2d3baf462fc16c9794c410
#
_entry.id   e6913ba3bf2d3baf462fc16c9794c410
#
_cell.length_a   1.000
_cell.length_b   1.000
_cell.length_c   1.000
_cell.angle_alpha   90.00
_cell.angle_beta   90.00
_cell.angle_gamma   90.00
#
_symmetry.space_group_name_H-M   'P 1'
#
loop_
_entity.id
_entity.type
_entity.pdbx_description
1 polymer ?
#
loop_
_entity_poly.entity_id
_entity_poly.type
_entity_poly.pdbx_seq_one_letter_code
_entity_poly.pdbx_strand_id
1 'polypeptide(L)'
;MKKAMPAGRQGFTLIEILISIAIIAVLTAIGIVSYVSINRNARDAKRRGDIEQIRSALELYRSDYGYYPAPASGGLTNLVDTYLPSIPSDPKGDTNPYVYQATNLSATTGQYYGYCLFASVENANLTNTLCDPKPNGYNYGTKNP
;
A
#
# COMPACT_ATOMS: atom_id res chain seq x y z
N MET A 1 18.49 -72.00 1.67
CA MET A 1 18.47 -70.50 1.98
C MET A 1 18.63 -69.78 0.66
N LYS A 2 17.52 -69.17 0.11
CA LYS A 2 17.61 -68.31 -1.10
C LYS A 2 17.98 -66.88 -0.71
N LYS A 3 19.17 -66.43 -1.13
CA LYS A 3 19.68 -65.10 -0.92
C LYS A 3 18.90 -64.13 -1.83
N ALA A 4 18.08 -63.24 -1.25
CA ALA A 4 17.38 -62.22 -2.00
C ALA A 4 18.37 -61.22 -2.63
N MET A 5 18.34 -61.04 -3.93
CA MET A 5 19.15 -59.99 -4.61
C MET A 5 18.64 -58.63 -4.22
N PRO A 6 19.49 -57.64 -3.92
CA PRO A 6 19.05 -56.29 -3.66
C PRO A 6 18.47 -55.68 -4.93
N ALA A 7 17.27 -55.10 -4.81
CA ALA A 7 16.64 -54.33 -5.89
C ALA A 7 17.60 -53.26 -6.40
N GLY A 8 17.92 -53.30 -7.70
CA GLY A 8 18.81 -52.35 -8.33
C GLY A 8 18.29 -50.91 -8.17
N ARG A 9 19.09 -50.02 -7.64
CA ARG A 9 18.81 -48.60 -7.61
C ARG A 9 18.84 -48.09 -9.04
N GLN A 10 17.68 -47.79 -9.61
CA GLN A 10 17.60 -47.12 -10.89
C GLN A 10 18.06 -45.67 -10.71
N GLY A 11 19.16 -45.29 -11.33
CA GLY A 11 19.64 -43.92 -11.38
C GLY A 11 18.87 -43.13 -12.45
N PHE A 12 18.80 -41.82 -12.27
CA PHE A 12 18.20 -40.93 -13.27
C PHE A 12 19.02 -40.89 -14.58
N THR A 13 18.31 -40.80 -15.69
CA THR A 13 18.95 -40.60 -17.00
C THR A 13 19.35 -39.15 -17.19
N LEU A 14 20.40 -38.90 -17.97
CA LEU A 14 20.85 -37.55 -18.31
C LEU A 14 19.72 -36.77 -18.99
N ILE A 15 18.90 -37.41 -19.82
CA ILE A 15 17.80 -36.76 -20.53
C ILE A 15 16.65 -36.35 -19.59
N GLU A 16 16.35 -37.12 -18.55
CA GLU A 16 15.36 -36.75 -17.52
C GLU A 16 15.76 -35.47 -16.78
N ILE A 17 17.03 -35.34 -16.41
CA ILE A 17 17.52 -34.14 -15.75
C ILE A 17 17.46 -32.94 -16.72
N LEU A 18 17.86 -33.15 -17.98
CA LEU A 18 17.86 -32.06 -18.98
C LEU A 18 16.45 -31.53 -19.25
N ILE A 19 15.45 -32.43 -19.39
CA ILE A 19 14.06 -32.03 -19.57
C ILE A 19 13.54 -31.31 -18.30
N SER A 20 13.86 -31.82 -17.12
CA SER A 20 13.42 -31.25 -15.85
C SER A 20 13.93 -29.79 -15.67
N ILE A 21 15.22 -29.55 -15.93
CA ILE A 21 15.78 -28.17 -15.83
C ILE A 21 15.21 -27.25 -16.89
N ALA A 22 14.91 -27.75 -18.11
CA ALA A 22 14.28 -26.95 -19.15
C ALA A 22 12.87 -26.49 -18.74
N ILE A 23 12.06 -27.39 -18.16
CA ILE A 23 10.73 -27.05 -17.66
C ILE A 23 10.81 -26.05 -16.50
N ILE A 24 11.70 -26.27 -15.54
CA ILE A 24 11.91 -25.35 -14.41
C ILE A 24 12.32 -23.98 -14.90
N ALA A 25 13.22 -23.88 -15.89
CA ALA A 25 13.67 -22.60 -16.44
C ALA A 25 12.50 -21.81 -17.05
N VAL A 26 11.60 -22.47 -17.81
CA VAL A 26 10.43 -21.82 -18.41
C VAL A 26 9.45 -21.35 -17.33
N LEU A 27 9.14 -22.19 -16.33
CA LEU A 27 8.24 -21.83 -15.24
C LEU A 27 8.78 -20.68 -14.41
N THR A 28 10.09 -20.68 -14.13
CA THR A 28 10.75 -19.60 -13.38
C THR A 28 10.68 -18.27 -14.14
N ALA A 29 10.91 -18.29 -15.46
CA ALA A 29 10.84 -17.09 -16.29
C ALA A 29 9.46 -16.40 -16.21
N ILE A 30 8.38 -17.19 -16.29
CA ILE A 30 7.00 -16.69 -16.15
C ILE A 30 6.75 -16.17 -14.73
N GLY A 31 7.24 -16.87 -13.70
CA GLY A 31 7.06 -16.54 -12.30
C GLY A 31 7.66 -15.17 -11.91
N ILE A 32 8.85 -14.85 -12.40
CA ILE A 32 9.56 -13.60 -12.07
C ILE A 32 8.77 -12.37 -12.52
N VAL A 33 8.23 -12.36 -13.74
CA VAL A 33 7.47 -11.22 -14.28
C VAL A 33 6.20 -10.97 -13.45
N SER A 34 5.49 -12.04 -13.10
CA SER A 34 4.28 -11.97 -12.29
C SER A 34 4.56 -11.46 -10.87
N TYR A 35 5.66 -11.88 -10.25
CA TYR A 35 6.04 -11.52 -8.90
C TYR A 35 6.21 -10.02 -8.69
N VAL A 36 6.88 -9.33 -9.63
CA VAL A 36 7.09 -7.87 -9.55
C VAL A 36 5.76 -7.11 -9.59
N SER A 37 4.85 -7.52 -10.47
CA SER A 37 3.51 -6.90 -10.60
C SER A 37 2.67 -7.10 -9.35
N ILE A 38 2.67 -8.32 -8.79
CA ILE A 38 1.93 -8.66 -7.57
C ILE A 38 2.42 -7.83 -6.39
N ASN A 39 3.73 -7.68 -6.21
CA ASN A 39 4.29 -6.89 -5.12
C ASN A 39 3.93 -5.40 -5.21
N ARG A 40 3.92 -4.81 -6.43
CA ARG A 40 3.46 -3.43 -6.61
C ARG A 40 1.99 -3.28 -6.24
N ASN A 41 1.14 -4.17 -6.73
CA ASN A 41 -0.28 -4.14 -6.43
C ASN A 41 -0.57 -4.34 -4.93
N ALA A 42 0.19 -5.20 -4.26
CA ALA A 42 0.07 -5.41 -2.82
C ALA A 42 0.43 -4.15 -2.01
N ARG A 43 1.52 -3.44 -2.39
CA ARG A 43 1.87 -2.16 -1.76
C ARG A 43 0.82 -1.08 -2.00
N ASP A 44 0.29 -0.98 -3.21
CA ASP A 44 -0.76 -0.01 -3.53
C ASP A 44 -2.09 -0.35 -2.83
N ALA A 45 -2.41 -1.62 -2.67
CA ALA A 45 -3.54 -2.06 -1.86
C ALA A 45 -3.38 -1.65 -0.39
N LYS A 46 -2.18 -1.82 0.19
CA LYS A 46 -1.88 -1.35 1.54
C LYS A 46 -2.03 0.17 1.65
N ARG A 47 -1.46 0.97 0.72
CA ARG A 47 -1.60 2.43 0.71
C ARG A 47 -3.06 2.90 0.73
N ARG A 48 -3.90 2.25 -0.08
CA ARG A 48 -5.34 2.55 -0.07
C ARG A 48 -6.00 2.20 1.25
N GLY A 49 -5.64 1.05 1.84
CA GLY A 49 -6.13 0.68 3.16
C GLY A 49 -5.70 1.67 4.26
N ASP A 50 -4.43 2.10 4.23
CA ASP A 50 -3.90 3.09 5.16
C ASP A 50 -4.61 4.46 5.01
N ILE A 51 -4.86 4.91 3.77
CA ILE A 51 -5.63 6.13 3.49
C ILE A 51 -7.06 6.02 4.02
N GLU A 52 -7.75 4.91 3.84
CA GLU A 52 -9.10 4.71 4.38
C GLU A 52 -9.12 4.63 5.91
N GLN A 53 -8.08 4.09 6.53
CA GLN A 53 -7.92 4.11 7.98
C GLN A 53 -7.76 5.54 8.51
N ILE A 54 -6.90 6.35 7.90
CA ILE A 54 -6.72 7.76 8.25
C ILE A 54 -8.02 8.54 8.02
N ARG A 55 -8.71 8.29 6.91
CA ARG A 55 -9.99 8.89 6.58
C ARG A 55 -11.04 8.60 7.66
N SER A 56 -11.18 7.34 8.07
CA SER A 56 -12.12 6.97 9.13
C SER A 56 -11.82 7.69 10.44
N ALA A 57 -10.55 7.84 10.81
CA ALA A 57 -10.14 8.58 11.99
C ALA A 57 -10.43 10.08 11.90
N LEU A 58 -10.27 10.68 10.71
CA LEU A 58 -10.63 12.09 10.47
C LEU A 58 -12.13 12.34 10.60
N GLU A 59 -12.95 11.41 10.11
CA GLU A 59 -14.42 11.52 10.26
C GLU A 59 -14.86 11.37 11.72
N LEU A 60 -14.23 10.49 12.50
CA LEU A 60 -14.47 10.39 13.94
C LEU A 60 -14.06 11.68 14.66
N TYR A 61 -12.89 12.22 14.36
CA TYR A 61 -12.45 13.51 14.91
C TYR A 61 -13.46 14.62 14.59
N ARG A 62 -13.93 14.69 13.33
CA ARG A 62 -14.96 15.66 12.94
C ARG A 62 -16.27 15.45 13.68
N SER A 63 -16.67 14.21 13.94
CA SER A 63 -17.87 13.90 14.70
C SER A 63 -17.82 14.48 16.12
N ASP A 64 -16.64 14.46 16.75
CA ASP A 64 -16.45 14.92 18.12
C ASP A 64 -16.25 16.45 18.21
N TYR A 65 -15.52 17.04 17.26
CA TYR A 65 -15.13 18.45 17.29
C TYR A 65 -15.91 19.34 16.32
N GLY A 66 -16.58 18.77 15.32
CA GLY A 66 -17.33 19.52 14.29
C GLY A 66 -16.45 20.04 13.13
N TYR A 67 -15.14 19.86 13.18
CA TYR A 67 -14.16 20.32 12.18
C TYR A 67 -12.99 19.35 12.06
N TYR A 68 -12.13 19.53 11.05
CA TYR A 68 -10.92 18.72 10.86
C TYR A 68 -9.68 19.34 11.50
N PRO A 69 -8.67 18.54 11.87
CA PRO A 69 -7.45 19.03 12.51
C PRO A 69 -6.74 20.08 11.64
N ALA A 70 -6.28 21.18 12.25
CA ALA A 70 -5.49 22.16 11.54
C ALA A 70 -4.05 21.65 11.29
N PRO A 71 -3.45 21.86 10.10
CA PRO A 71 -2.09 21.42 9.83
C PRO A 71 -1.05 22.02 10.79
N ALA A 72 -1.24 23.28 11.16
CA ALA A 72 -0.34 23.99 12.08
C ALA A 72 -0.36 23.46 13.52
N SER A 73 -1.44 22.79 13.94
CA SER A 73 -1.58 22.22 15.30
C SER A 73 -1.27 20.74 15.36
N GLY A 74 -0.51 20.19 14.38
CA GLY A 74 -0.10 18.80 14.37
C GLY A 74 -0.79 17.94 13.29
N GLY A 75 -1.87 18.41 12.66
CA GLY A 75 -2.53 17.69 11.56
C GLY A 75 -2.93 16.26 11.95
N LEU A 76 -2.36 15.26 11.28
CA LEU A 76 -2.65 13.84 11.56
C LEU A 76 -2.19 13.36 12.94
N THR A 77 -1.22 14.03 13.59
CA THR A 77 -0.75 13.62 14.93
C THR A 77 -1.83 13.81 15.99
N ASN A 78 -2.81 14.69 15.76
CA ASN A 78 -3.95 14.88 16.65
C ASN A 78 -4.92 13.68 16.66
N LEU A 79 -4.77 12.75 15.72
CA LEU A 79 -5.58 11.54 15.66
C LEU A 79 -4.96 10.39 16.47
N VAL A 80 -3.66 10.49 16.78
CA VAL A 80 -2.92 9.42 17.49
C VAL A 80 -3.43 9.29 18.92
N ASP A 81 -3.42 8.08 19.42
CA ASP A 81 -3.88 7.64 20.76
C ASP A 81 -5.41 7.68 20.97
N THR A 82 -6.15 8.52 20.26
CA THR A 82 -7.61 8.59 20.39
C THR A 82 -8.34 7.89 19.25
N TYR A 83 -7.97 8.16 18.01
CA TYR A 83 -8.66 7.65 16.81
C TYR A 83 -7.80 6.68 16.01
N LEU A 84 -6.47 6.76 16.16
CA LEU A 84 -5.48 5.87 15.53
C LEU A 84 -4.43 5.47 16.56
N PRO A 85 -3.98 4.21 16.57
CA PRO A 85 -2.85 3.80 17.42
C PRO A 85 -1.53 4.45 16.99
N SER A 86 -1.36 4.69 15.70
CA SER A 86 -0.23 5.39 15.09
C SER A 86 -0.58 5.81 13.67
N ILE A 87 0.13 6.81 13.12
CA ILE A 87 0.00 7.17 11.70
C ILE A 87 0.65 6.05 10.88
N PRO A 88 -0.07 5.44 9.90
CA PRO A 88 0.49 4.42 9.02
C PRO A 88 1.68 4.97 8.20
N SER A 89 2.68 4.12 7.95
CA SER A 89 3.84 4.44 7.11
C SER A 89 3.75 3.76 5.75
N ASP A 90 4.30 4.42 4.71
CA ASP A 90 4.36 3.84 3.36
C ASP A 90 5.12 2.50 3.35
N PRO A 91 4.67 1.47 2.59
CA PRO A 91 5.35 0.19 2.49
C PRO A 91 6.79 0.23 1.97
N LYS A 92 7.20 1.32 1.35
CA LYS A 92 8.59 1.56 0.91
C LYS A 92 9.41 2.38 1.90
N GLY A 93 8.87 2.68 3.08
CA GLY A 93 9.50 3.52 4.10
C GLY A 93 9.16 5.01 3.94
N ASP A 94 9.76 5.84 4.76
CA ASP A 94 9.39 7.26 4.94
C ASP A 94 9.74 8.20 3.78
N THR A 95 10.20 7.68 2.65
CA THR A 95 10.52 8.49 1.47
C THR A 95 9.28 9.12 0.81
N ASN A 96 8.09 8.53 1.03
CA ASN A 96 6.81 9.01 0.50
C ASN A 96 5.72 8.92 1.58
N PRO A 97 5.79 9.73 2.65
CA PRO A 97 4.78 9.70 3.71
C PRO A 97 3.40 10.07 3.16
N TYR A 98 2.33 9.64 3.84
CA TYR A 98 0.98 10.13 3.52
C TYR A 98 0.88 11.62 3.87
N VAL A 99 0.36 12.41 2.92
CA VAL A 99 0.24 13.86 3.09
C VAL A 99 -1.21 14.22 3.35
N TYR A 100 -1.43 14.99 4.40
CA TYR A 100 -2.70 15.57 4.79
C TYR A 100 -2.69 17.07 4.48
N GLN A 101 -3.72 17.55 3.82
CA GLN A 101 -3.98 18.97 3.59
C GLN A 101 -5.40 19.29 4.05
N ALA A 102 -5.53 20.13 5.05
CA ALA A 102 -6.83 20.65 5.43
C ALA A 102 -7.28 21.72 4.43
N THR A 103 -8.55 21.72 4.10
CA THR A 103 -9.18 22.60 3.11
C THR A 103 -10.44 23.26 3.69
N ASN A 104 -11.06 24.16 2.96
CA ASN A 104 -12.28 24.85 3.38
C ASN A 104 -12.12 25.55 4.74
N LEU A 105 -11.08 26.41 4.85
CA LEU A 105 -10.87 27.25 6.03
C LEU A 105 -12.02 28.27 6.17
N SER A 106 -12.69 28.25 7.30
CA SER A 106 -13.68 29.28 7.64
C SER A 106 -13.00 30.57 8.10
N ALA A 107 -13.29 31.68 7.42
CA ALA A 107 -12.78 32.98 7.81
C ALA A 107 -13.32 33.47 9.18
N THR A 108 -14.47 32.95 9.60
CA THR A 108 -15.14 33.34 10.85
C THR A 108 -14.61 32.60 12.06
N THR A 109 -14.38 31.27 11.92
CA THR A 109 -14.00 30.41 13.05
C THR A 109 -12.53 30.01 13.04
N GLY A 110 -11.82 30.16 11.91
CA GLY A 110 -10.46 29.67 11.72
C GLY A 110 -10.37 28.12 11.66
N GLN A 111 -11.50 27.44 11.50
CA GLN A 111 -11.59 25.98 11.47
C GLN A 111 -11.66 25.43 10.05
N TYR A 112 -11.20 24.19 9.83
CA TYR A 112 -11.21 23.51 8.54
C TYR A 112 -12.38 22.56 8.44
N TYR A 113 -13.14 22.65 7.34
CA TYR A 113 -14.31 21.81 7.08
C TYR A 113 -14.12 20.84 5.92
N GLY A 114 -12.91 20.73 5.43
CA GLY A 114 -12.53 19.78 4.39
C GLY A 114 -11.09 19.33 4.53
N TYR A 115 -10.75 18.26 3.79
CA TYR A 115 -9.38 17.78 3.68
C TYR A 115 -9.11 17.07 2.37
N CYS A 116 -7.83 16.94 2.05
CA CYS A 116 -7.29 16.04 1.05
C CYS A 116 -6.20 15.17 1.68
N LEU A 117 -6.25 13.87 1.39
CA LEU A 117 -5.21 12.90 1.75
C LEU A 117 -4.54 12.40 0.49
N PHE A 118 -3.21 12.33 0.49
CA PHE A 118 -2.43 11.94 -0.67
C PHE A 118 -1.52 10.75 -0.38
N ALA A 119 -1.35 9.88 -1.39
CA ALA A 119 -0.41 8.79 -1.43
C ALA A 119 0.30 8.73 -2.78
N SER A 120 1.50 8.13 -2.80
CA SER A 120 2.24 7.84 -4.05
C SER A 120 2.02 6.39 -4.45
N VAL A 121 1.12 6.12 -5.42
CA VAL A 121 0.86 4.77 -5.95
C VAL A 121 1.78 4.45 -7.12
N GLU A 122 2.16 3.17 -7.24
CA GLU A 122 3.06 2.67 -8.27
C GLU A 122 2.33 2.28 -9.56
N ASN A 123 1.04 1.93 -9.45
CA ASN A 123 0.22 1.56 -10.59
C ASN A 123 -0.49 2.80 -11.17
N ALA A 124 -0.15 3.16 -12.40
CA ALA A 124 -0.72 4.32 -13.09
C ALA A 124 -2.25 4.29 -13.23
N ASN A 125 -2.84 3.09 -13.27
CA ASN A 125 -4.31 2.94 -13.36
C ASN A 125 -5.04 3.34 -12.06
N LEU A 126 -4.33 3.51 -10.95
CA LEU A 126 -4.89 3.95 -9.66
C LEU A 126 -4.80 5.46 -9.46
N THR A 127 -4.14 6.19 -10.35
CA THR A 127 -4.05 7.65 -10.25
C THR A 127 -5.43 8.30 -10.38
N ASN A 128 -5.66 9.36 -9.61
CA ASN A 128 -6.92 10.10 -9.65
C ASN A 128 -6.69 11.62 -9.51
N THR A 129 -7.75 12.40 -9.73
CA THR A 129 -7.73 13.88 -9.68
C THR A 129 -8.70 14.44 -8.64
N LEU A 130 -9.10 13.64 -7.64
CA LEU A 130 -10.08 14.06 -6.64
C LEU A 130 -9.61 15.23 -5.77
N CYS A 131 -8.30 15.35 -5.60
CA CYS A 131 -7.66 16.46 -4.89
C CYS A 131 -6.64 17.12 -5.82
N ASP A 132 -6.82 18.41 -6.12
CA ASP A 132 -5.94 19.20 -6.96
C ASP A 132 -5.79 20.63 -6.39
N PRO A 133 -4.59 21.21 -6.31
CA PRO A 133 -3.30 20.68 -6.77
C PRO A 133 -2.74 19.60 -5.83
N LYS A 134 -2.13 18.55 -6.42
CA LYS A 134 -1.42 17.51 -5.67
C LYS A 134 0.00 17.96 -5.33
N PRO A 135 0.54 17.57 -4.17
CA PRO A 135 1.95 17.76 -3.88
C PRO A 135 2.83 16.99 -4.88
N ASN A 136 4.04 17.50 -5.15
CA ASN A 136 5.00 16.82 -6.04
C ASN A 136 5.30 15.40 -5.55
N GLY A 137 5.26 14.43 -6.48
CA GLY A 137 5.50 13.01 -6.18
C GLY A 137 4.25 12.22 -5.76
N TYR A 138 3.09 12.86 -5.63
CA TYR A 138 1.83 12.22 -5.27
C TYR A 138 0.88 12.15 -6.47
N ASN A 139 0.24 11.00 -6.64
CA ASN A 139 -0.60 10.72 -7.80
C ASN A 139 -1.97 10.11 -7.44
N TYR A 140 -2.19 9.81 -6.17
CA TYR A 140 -3.48 9.35 -5.63
C TYR A 140 -3.92 10.29 -4.51
N GLY A 141 -5.18 10.72 -4.53
CA GLY A 141 -5.75 11.56 -3.49
C GLY A 141 -7.20 11.18 -3.18
N THR A 142 -7.61 11.35 -1.94
CA THR A 142 -9.00 11.26 -1.51
C THR A 142 -9.36 12.50 -0.69
N LYS A 143 -10.64 12.87 -0.71
CA LYS A 143 -11.18 14.01 0.05
C LYS A 143 -12.31 13.56 0.95
N ASN A 144 -12.75 14.46 1.84
CA ASN A 144 -13.96 14.25 2.62
C ASN A 144 -15.18 14.00 1.71
N PRO A 145 -16.16 13.23 2.19
CA PRO A 145 -17.42 12.97 1.52
C PRO A 145 -18.21 14.21 1.18
#